data_b8f887d9639057f324bd863420fa78c3
#
_entry.id   b8f887d9639057f324bd863420fa78c3
#
_cell.length_a   1.000
_cell.length_b   1.000
_cell.length_c   1.000
_cell.angle_alpha   90.00
_cell.angle_beta   90.00
_cell.angle_gamma   90.00
#
_symmetry.space_group_name_H-M   'P 1'
#
loop_
_entity.id
_entity.type
_entity.pdbx_description
1 polymer ?
#
loop_
_entity_poly.entity_id
_entity_poly.type
_entity_poly.pdbx_seq_one_letter_code
_entity_poly.pdbx_strand_id
1 'polypeptide(L)'
;MANCSNSNERLFGAAVVLEIADGCPDVKPLESEWKALAAGTSKGFDFSPNSVTSDADDGAGFVETIITNSDFTISFEGEVRKKDKLDQYGIGKFISYFATELKAKRQPGVWIRMGYGPIEFVGYMNISALSSDGGSNDIVTFSTEFKVGDASTIEVNEVTAVAVTGVTVTPATNTGAAGGTSTFTVNITPTGATNKDFSVASTDPTKATATASGNTVTVTRVAAGSAQIVINTEDGNFVATHTVTVS
;
A
#
# COMPACT_ATOMS: atom_id res chain seq x y z
N MET A 1 -14.72 -10.27 22.09
CA MET A 1 -13.76 -9.26 22.61
C MET A 1 -13.95 -8.03 21.73
N ALA A 2 -14.20 -6.87 22.33
CA ALA A 2 -14.33 -5.63 21.59
C ALA A 2 -12.97 -5.30 20.99
N ASN A 3 -12.90 -5.19 19.66
CA ASN A 3 -11.72 -4.71 18.96
C ASN A 3 -11.68 -3.19 19.18
N CYS A 4 -10.76 -2.70 19.98
CA CYS A 4 -10.57 -1.26 20.13
C CYS A 4 -9.83 -0.77 18.88
N SER A 5 -10.47 0.11 18.10
CA SER A 5 -9.78 0.76 16.99
C SER A 5 -8.62 1.59 17.55
N ASN A 6 -7.41 1.28 17.11
CA ASN A 6 -6.24 2.03 17.52
C ASN A 6 -6.00 3.16 16.51
N SER A 7 -6.50 4.34 16.83
CA SER A 7 -6.36 5.55 15.98
C SER A 7 -4.91 6.03 15.81
N ASN A 8 -3.94 5.39 16.48
CA ASN A 8 -2.52 5.67 16.41
C ASN A 8 -1.72 4.49 15.82
N GLU A 9 -2.27 3.84 14.81
CA GLU A 9 -1.53 2.78 14.12
C GLU A 9 -0.24 3.32 13.52
N ARG A 10 0.86 2.64 13.85
CA ARG A 10 2.16 2.95 13.28
C ARG A 10 2.30 2.23 11.94
N LEU A 11 2.90 2.91 10.98
CA LEU A 11 3.23 2.29 9.69
C LEU A 11 4.27 1.18 9.92
N PHE A 12 3.91 -0.05 9.57
CA PHE A 12 4.85 -1.17 9.54
C PHE A 12 5.58 -1.18 8.19
N GLY A 13 6.87 -1.53 8.20
CA GLY A 13 7.67 -1.59 6.98
C GLY A 13 7.10 -2.52 5.89
N ALA A 14 6.33 -3.54 6.28
CA ALA A 14 5.62 -4.41 5.33
C ALA A 14 4.51 -3.68 4.54
N ALA A 15 3.95 -2.60 5.08
CA ALA A 15 2.94 -1.79 4.41
C ALA A 15 3.53 -0.77 3.44
N VAL A 16 4.85 -0.51 3.50
CA VAL A 16 5.54 0.31 2.51
C VAL A 16 5.68 -0.51 1.23
N VAL A 17 5.09 -0.03 0.14
CA VAL A 17 5.17 -0.67 -1.17
C VAL A 17 6.07 0.15 -2.07
N LEU A 18 7.02 -0.52 -2.72
CA LEU A 18 7.83 0.07 -3.78
C LEU A 18 7.51 -0.66 -5.08
N GLU A 19 7.07 0.10 -6.05
CA GLU A 19 6.73 -0.37 -7.38
C GLU A 19 7.64 0.27 -8.41
N ILE A 20 7.85 -0.46 -9.48
CA ILE A 20 8.71 -0.08 -10.59
C ILE A 20 7.97 -0.29 -11.91
N ALA A 21 8.21 0.58 -12.86
CA ALA A 21 7.76 0.42 -14.24
C ALA A 21 8.86 0.80 -15.22
N ASP A 22 8.89 0.11 -16.36
CA ASP A 22 9.74 0.48 -17.48
C ASP A 22 9.15 1.71 -18.19
N GLY A 23 9.97 2.52 -18.83
CA GLY A 23 9.49 3.66 -19.61
C GLY A 23 10.54 4.74 -19.79
N CYS A 24 10.16 5.79 -20.50
CA CYS A 24 10.95 6.99 -20.68
C CYS A 24 10.40 8.10 -19.77
N PRO A 25 11.24 9.11 -19.40
CA PRO A 25 10.80 10.17 -18.49
C PRO A 25 9.62 11.00 -19.02
N ASP A 26 9.48 11.09 -20.34
CA ASP A 26 8.43 11.88 -21.00
C ASP A 26 7.01 11.33 -20.84
N VAL A 27 6.87 10.05 -20.44
CA VAL A 27 5.59 9.36 -20.36
C VAL A 27 5.46 8.63 -19.03
N LYS A 28 4.57 9.12 -18.16
CA LYS A 28 4.25 8.45 -16.90
C LYS A 28 3.55 7.12 -17.17
N PRO A 29 3.96 6.01 -16.52
CA PRO A 29 3.36 4.70 -16.73
C PRO A 29 1.86 4.66 -16.39
N LEU A 30 1.13 3.80 -17.11
CA LEU A 30 -0.25 3.48 -16.77
C LEU A 30 -0.32 2.66 -15.49
N GLU A 31 -1.46 2.68 -14.80
CA GLU A 31 -1.64 1.96 -13.52
C GLU A 31 -1.37 0.45 -13.63
N SER A 32 -1.65 -0.16 -14.77
CA SER A 32 -1.42 -1.58 -15.04
C SER A 32 0.05 -1.96 -15.26
N GLU A 33 0.94 -0.98 -15.44
CA GLU A 33 2.37 -1.21 -15.73
C GLU A 33 3.22 -1.24 -14.47
N TRP A 34 2.69 -0.71 -13.36
CA TRP A 34 3.36 -0.75 -12.08
C TRP A 34 3.40 -2.15 -11.50
N LYS A 35 4.56 -2.57 -11.04
CA LYS A 35 4.77 -3.87 -10.39
C LYS A 35 5.65 -3.72 -9.17
N ALA A 36 5.27 -4.37 -8.09
CA ALA A 36 6.09 -4.43 -6.89
C ALA A 36 7.48 -5.01 -7.20
N LEU A 37 8.53 -4.37 -6.71
CA LEU A 37 9.90 -4.83 -6.90
C LEU A 37 10.18 -6.03 -6.01
N ALA A 38 10.36 -7.19 -6.64
CA ALA A 38 10.82 -8.45 -6.02
C ALA A 38 10.21 -8.76 -4.64
N ALA A 39 10.98 -9.36 -3.73
CA ALA A 39 10.58 -9.68 -2.35
C ALA A 39 11.23 -8.67 -1.38
N GLY A 40 10.66 -7.49 -1.26
CA GLY A 40 11.24 -6.43 -0.44
C GLY A 40 11.22 -6.71 1.06
N THR A 41 12.33 -6.47 1.72
CA THR A 41 12.53 -6.58 3.17
C THR A 41 12.72 -5.23 3.84
N SER A 42 13.35 -4.27 3.15
CA SER A 42 13.56 -2.90 3.61
C SER A 42 13.32 -1.90 2.48
N LYS A 43 12.72 -0.76 2.79
CA LYS A 43 12.46 0.31 1.86
C LYS A 43 12.57 1.63 2.60
N GLY A 44 13.24 2.59 2.01
CA GLY A 44 13.45 3.89 2.64
C GLY A 44 13.72 4.98 1.61
N PHE A 45 13.75 6.20 2.09
CA PHE A 45 14.15 7.36 1.31
C PHE A 45 15.07 8.25 2.14
N ASP A 46 15.85 9.05 1.46
CA ASP A 46 16.71 10.06 2.05
C ASP A 46 16.67 11.36 1.23
N PHE A 47 16.56 12.48 1.95
CA PHE A 47 16.77 13.81 1.40
C PHE A 47 18.04 14.35 2.02
N SER A 48 19.09 14.51 1.23
CA SER A 48 20.37 15.11 1.65
C SER A 48 20.49 16.52 1.08
N PRO A 49 20.07 17.55 1.83
CA PRO A 49 20.11 18.92 1.34
C PRO A 49 21.51 19.45 1.22
N ASN A 50 21.79 20.12 0.10
CA ASN A 50 23.00 20.92 -0.09
C ASN A 50 22.73 22.33 0.36
N SER A 51 23.64 22.92 1.13
CA SER A 51 23.48 24.25 1.68
C SER A 51 24.72 25.12 1.46
N VAL A 52 24.48 26.40 1.40
CA VAL A 52 25.50 27.45 1.49
C VAL A 52 25.20 28.34 2.69
N THR A 53 26.23 28.88 3.28
CA THR A 53 26.10 29.80 4.40
C THR A 53 26.39 31.24 3.92
N SER A 54 25.66 32.17 4.47
CA SER A 54 25.91 33.60 4.25
C SER A 54 26.69 34.13 5.44
N ASP A 55 27.85 34.76 5.15
CA ASP A 55 28.69 35.46 6.14
C ASP A 55 28.46 36.97 6.10
N ALA A 56 27.28 37.42 5.64
CA ALA A 56 26.92 38.83 5.54
C ALA A 56 26.90 39.48 6.93
N ASP A 57 27.46 40.71 7.01
CA ASP A 57 27.68 41.48 8.25
C ASP A 57 26.36 41.96 8.90
N ASP A 58 25.22 41.80 8.22
CA ASP A 58 23.90 42.25 8.64
C ASP A 58 23.13 41.16 9.46
N GLY A 59 23.69 39.99 9.62
CA GLY A 59 23.09 38.85 10.36
C GLY A 59 23.17 38.96 11.89
N ALA A 60 23.49 40.12 12.46
CA ALA A 60 23.59 40.34 13.92
C ALA A 60 24.45 39.30 14.68
N GLY A 61 25.46 38.73 14.02
CA GLY A 61 26.34 37.72 14.56
C GLY A 61 25.87 36.26 14.40
N PHE A 62 24.81 36.03 13.66
CA PHE A 62 24.33 34.69 13.30
C PHE A 62 24.53 34.40 11.82
N VAL A 63 24.96 33.19 11.51
CA VAL A 63 25.15 32.75 10.12
C VAL A 63 23.81 32.19 9.58
N GLU A 64 23.39 32.66 8.43
CA GLU A 64 22.23 32.13 7.74
C GLU A 64 22.63 30.98 6.82
N THR A 65 21.87 29.88 6.89
CA THR A 65 22.04 28.71 6.03
C THR A 65 20.93 28.68 4.98
N ILE A 66 21.33 28.68 3.71
CA ILE A 66 20.40 28.61 2.56
C ILE A 66 20.53 27.23 1.93
N ILE A 67 19.43 26.50 1.85
CA ILE A 67 19.34 25.23 1.13
C ILE A 67 19.18 25.52 -0.34
N THR A 68 20.11 25.04 -1.17
CA THR A 68 20.15 25.28 -2.61
C THR A 68 19.42 24.22 -3.42
N ASN A 69 19.59 22.97 -3.05
CA ASN A 69 18.94 21.80 -3.63
C ASN A 69 19.05 20.61 -2.66
N SER A 70 18.51 19.45 -3.02
CA SER A 70 18.65 18.24 -2.24
C SER A 70 18.89 17.03 -3.14
N ASP A 71 19.80 16.16 -2.73
CA ASP A 71 19.87 14.82 -3.28
C ASP A 71 18.71 14.00 -2.72
N PHE A 72 17.91 13.43 -3.62
CA PHE A 72 16.83 12.52 -3.24
C PHE A 72 17.18 11.10 -3.65
N THR A 73 17.18 10.20 -2.69
CA THR A 73 17.50 8.78 -2.87
C THR A 73 16.39 7.92 -2.32
N ILE A 74 15.99 6.89 -3.07
CA ILE A 74 15.14 5.81 -2.59
C ILE A 74 16.00 4.55 -2.49
N SER A 75 15.97 3.87 -1.34
CA SER A 75 16.68 2.62 -1.09
C SER A 75 15.71 1.45 -0.99
N PHE A 76 16.15 0.31 -1.45
CA PHE A 76 15.39 -0.94 -1.40
C PHE A 76 16.31 -2.11 -1.12
N GLU A 77 15.88 -2.98 -0.21
CA GLU A 77 16.48 -4.29 0.03
C GLU A 77 15.44 -5.39 -0.13
N GLY A 78 15.86 -6.54 -0.62
CA GLY A 78 14.97 -7.66 -0.84
C GLY A 78 15.68 -9.00 -0.88
N GLU A 79 14.90 -10.06 -0.78
CA GLU A 79 15.38 -11.42 -0.92
C GLU A 79 15.32 -11.88 -2.37
N VAL A 80 16.33 -12.65 -2.78
CA VAL A 80 16.39 -13.25 -4.12
C VAL A 80 15.61 -14.56 -4.12
N ARG A 81 14.59 -14.65 -4.98
CA ARG A 81 13.86 -15.88 -5.22
C ARG A 81 14.53 -16.72 -6.30
N LYS A 82 14.47 -18.04 -6.17
CA LYS A 82 14.96 -18.97 -7.20
C LYS A 82 14.26 -18.78 -8.56
N LYS A 83 13.01 -18.31 -8.55
CA LYS A 83 12.24 -17.93 -9.74
C LYS A 83 11.44 -16.68 -9.42
N ASP A 84 11.46 -15.71 -10.33
CA ASP A 84 10.67 -14.50 -10.24
C ASP A 84 9.18 -14.83 -10.30
N LYS A 85 8.36 -14.06 -9.59
CA LYS A 85 6.90 -14.12 -9.71
C LYS A 85 6.44 -13.29 -10.91
N LEU A 86 5.37 -13.74 -11.57
CA LEU A 86 4.84 -13.08 -12.78
C LEU A 86 4.14 -11.75 -12.47
N ASP A 87 3.62 -11.61 -11.25
CA ASP A 87 2.92 -10.42 -10.75
C ASP A 87 3.86 -9.35 -10.18
N GLN A 88 5.18 -9.59 -10.20
CA GLN A 88 6.21 -8.70 -9.67
C GLN A 88 7.23 -8.34 -10.75
N TYR A 89 7.92 -7.22 -10.55
CA TYR A 89 9.13 -6.89 -11.28
C TYR A 89 10.28 -7.69 -10.67
N GLY A 90 10.59 -8.84 -11.27
CA GLY A 90 11.52 -9.80 -10.70
C GLY A 90 12.96 -9.33 -10.74
N ILE A 91 13.79 -9.85 -9.80
CA ILE A 91 15.20 -9.48 -9.69
C ILE A 91 16.01 -9.89 -10.93
N GLY A 92 15.67 -11.01 -11.59
CA GLY A 92 16.33 -11.44 -12.80
C GLY A 92 16.15 -10.45 -13.95
N LYS A 93 14.91 -9.95 -14.14
CA LYS A 93 14.60 -8.88 -15.10
C LYS A 93 15.35 -7.60 -14.74
N PHE A 94 15.38 -7.23 -13.47
CA PHE A 94 16.00 -6.00 -12.97
C PHE A 94 17.50 -5.97 -13.24
N ILE A 95 18.23 -7.06 -12.90
CA ILE A 95 19.67 -7.18 -13.16
C ILE A 95 19.95 -7.17 -14.67
N SER A 96 19.16 -7.90 -15.46
CA SER A 96 19.33 -7.97 -16.91
C SER A 96 19.12 -6.60 -17.57
N TYR A 97 18.10 -5.87 -17.14
CA TYR A 97 17.84 -4.49 -17.60
C TYR A 97 19.04 -3.58 -17.29
N PHE A 98 19.46 -3.53 -16.04
CA PHE A 98 20.59 -2.72 -15.59
C PHE A 98 21.86 -2.99 -16.41
N ALA A 99 22.22 -4.27 -16.57
CA ALA A 99 23.40 -4.67 -17.34
C ALA A 99 23.28 -4.29 -18.82
N THR A 100 22.08 -4.37 -19.39
CA THR A 100 21.82 -4.02 -20.80
C THR A 100 21.99 -2.54 -21.05
N GLU A 101 21.46 -1.69 -20.17
CA GLU A 101 21.58 -0.24 -20.28
C GLU A 101 23.06 0.21 -20.16
N LEU A 102 23.80 -0.34 -19.21
CA LEU A 102 25.22 -0.03 -19.06
C LEU A 102 26.05 -0.45 -20.30
N LYS A 103 25.79 -1.64 -20.86
CA LYS A 103 26.46 -2.09 -22.10
C LYS A 103 26.15 -1.17 -23.28
N ALA A 104 24.93 -0.66 -23.34
CA ALA A 104 24.48 0.28 -24.36
C ALA A 104 24.95 1.73 -24.10
N LYS A 105 25.68 1.98 -22.99
CA LYS A 105 26.12 3.31 -22.54
C LYS A 105 24.95 4.29 -22.33
N ARG A 106 23.80 3.76 -21.87
CA ARG A 106 22.63 4.54 -21.48
C ARG A 106 22.49 4.59 -19.96
N GLN A 107 21.76 5.59 -19.47
CA GLN A 107 21.39 5.65 -18.06
C GLN A 107 20.36 4.55 -17.75
N PRO A 108 20.54 3.74 -16.70
CA PRO A 108 19.60 2.71 -16.31
C PRO A 108 18.40 3.33 -15.54
N GLY A 109 17.58 4.10 -16.25
CA GLY A 109 16.46 4.82 -15.68
C GLY A 109 15.18 4.02 -15.69
N VAL A 110 14.41 4.14 -14.63
CA VAL A 110 13.12 3.46 -14.43
C VAL A 110 12.16 4.40 -13.69
N TRP A 111 10.86 4.18 -13.85
CA TRP A 111 9.87 4.82 -13.00
C TRP A 111 9.76 4.11 -11.67
N ILE A 112 9.80 4.86 -10.59
CA ILE A 112 9.63 4.38 -9.21
C ILE A 112 8.39 5.03 -8.61
N ARG A 113 7.58 4.22 -7.92
CA ARG A 113 6.49 4.67 -7.06
C ARG A 113 6.67 4.02 -5.70
N MET A 114 6.66 4.82 -4.64
CA MET A 114 6.77 4.33 -3.27
C MET A 114 5.70 4.92 -2.38
N GLY A 115 4.77 4.08 -1.93
CA GLY A 115 3.79 4.44 -0.90
C GLY A 115 4.42 4.35 0.48
N TYR A 116 4.45 5.49 1.21
CA TYR A 116 5.03 5.60 2.54
C TYR A 116 4.03 6.22 3.52
N GLY A 117 3.00 5.46 3.87
CA GLY A 117 1.90 5.94 4.72
C GLY A 117 1.12 7.08 4.08
N PRO A 118 1.14 8.28 4.66
CA PRO A 118 0.38 9.43 4.14
C PRO A 118 1.06 10.11 2.95
N ILE A 119 2.20 9.61 2.48
CA ILE A 119 2.98 10.19 1.36
C ILE A 119 3.19 9.13 0.28
N GLU A 120 3.08 9.54 -0.96
CA GLU A 120 3.48 8.77 -2.13
C GLU A 120 4.57 9.53 -2.90
N PHE A 121 5.67 8.85 -3.15
CA PHE A 121 6.75 9.34 -4.02
C PHE A 121 6.58 8.71 -5.39
N VAL A 122 6.63 9.52 -6.44
CA VAL A 122 6.65 9.06 -7.83
C VAL A 122 7.74 9.82 -8.59
N GLY A 123 8.50 9.14 -9.43
CA GLY A 123 9.48 9.80 -10.26
C GLY A 123 10.26 8.85 -11.18
N TYR A 124 10.86 9.44 -12.22
CA TYR A 124 11.82 8.74 -13.06
C TYR A 124 13.20 8.82 -12.42
N MET A 125 13.75 7.66 -12.07
CA MET A 125 14.97 7.55 -11.28
C MET A 125 15.98 6.63 -11.96
N ASN A 126 17.26 6.93 -11.79
CA ASN A 126 18.36 6.07 -12.24
C ASN A 126 18.74 5.08 -11.14
N ILE A 127 18.98 3.84 -11.51
CA ILE A 127 19.56 2.83 -10.62
C ILE A 127 21.01 3.21 -10.37
N SER A 128 21.31 3.75 -9.20
CA SER A 128 22.64 4.26 -8.84
C SER A 128 23.53 3.22 -8.16
N ALA A 129 22.93 2.21 -7.55
CA ALA A 129 23.63 1.08 -6.94
C ALA A 129 22.78 -0.18 -7.10
N LEU A 130 23.46 -1.32 -7.29
CA LEU A 130 22.85 -2.64 -7.30
C LEU A 130 23.92 -3.64 -6.82
N SER A 131 23.65 -4.28 -5.70
CA SER A 131 24.53 -5.28 -5.09
C SER A 131 23.73 -6.46 -4.57
N SER A 132 24.41 -7.58 -4.38
CA SER A 132 23.81 -8.79 -3.81
C SER A 132 24.82 -9.44 -2.88
N ASP A 133 24.31 -10.02 -1.79
CA ASP A 133 25.09 -10.80 -0.83
C ASP A 133 24.35 -12.08 -0.44
N GLY A 134 25.10 -13.13 -0.08
CA GLY A 134 24.53 -14.39 0.35
C GLY A 134 25.59 -15.37 0.81
N GLY A 135 25.62 -15.67 2.10
CA GLY A 135 26.44 -16.73 2.67
C GLY A 135 25.94 -18.13 2.30
N SER A 136 26.78 -19.16 2.48
CA SER A 136 26.43 -20.55 2.12
C SER A 136 25.22 -21.10 2.87
N ASN A 137 24.87 -20.53 4.03
CA ASN A 137 23.75 -20.94 4.89
C ASN A 137 22.70 -19.84 5.03
N ASP A 138 22.78 -18.76 4.25
CA ASP A 138 21.88 -17.61 4.34
C ASP A 138 21.00 -17.48 3.11
N ILE A 139 19.90 -16.77 3.27
CA ILE A 139 19.06 -16.32 2.14
C ILE A 139 19.85 -15.27 1.37
N VAL A 140 19.94 -15.43 0.06
CA VAL A 140 20.55 -14.41 -0.80
C VAL A 140 19.70 -13.17 -0.81
N THR A 141 20.29 -12.04 -0.48
CA THR A 141 19.67 -10.72 -0.52
C THR A 141 20.25 -9.86 -1.64
N PHE A 142 19.54 -8.81 -2.00
CA PHE A 142 20.05 -7.75 -2.84
C PHE A 142 19.65 -6.39 -2.29
N SER A 143 20.45 -5.40 -2.60
CA SER A 143 20.18 -4.00 -2.30
C SER A 143 20.32 -3.15 -3.55
N THR A 144 19.52 -2.12 -3.65
CA THR A 144 19.57 -1.16 -4.74
C THR A 144 19.24 0.24 -4.24
N GLU A 145 19.80 1.25 -4.92
CA GLU A 145 19.50 2.65 -4.70
C GLU A 145 19.07 3.29 -6.01
N PHE A 146 18.11 4.19 -5.89
CA PHE A 146 17.58 4.98 -6.98
C PHE A 146 17.82 6.46 -6.68
N LYS A 147 18.41 7.17 -7.62
CA LYS A 147 18.62 8.62 -7.58
C LYS A 147 17.83 9.29 -8.69
N VAL A 148 17.47 10.53 -8.49
CA VAL A 148 16.71 11.32 -9.46
C VAL A 148 17.35 11.23 -10.85
N GLY A 149 16.59 10.71 -11.81
CA GLY A 149 16.98 10.63 -13.21
C GLY A 149 16.50 11.84 -14.01
N ASP A 150 15.28 12.30 -13.71
CA ASP A 150 14.70 13.53 -14.25
C ASP A 150 13.94 14.26 -13.14
N ALA A 151 14.44 15.43 -12.75
CA ALA A 151 13.88 16.21 -11.65
C ALA A 151 12.46 16.72 -11.93
N SER A 152 12.08 16.91 -13.19
CA SER A 152 10.75 17.37 -13.57
C SER A 152 9.65 16.33 -13.34
N THR A 153 10.03 15.05 -13.14
CA THR A 153 9.11 13.93 -12.93
C THR A 153 8.86 13.64 -11.46
N ILE A 154 9.61 14.26 -10.55
CA ILE A 154 9.52 13.95 -9.11
C ILE A 154 8.25 14.58 -8.54
N GLU A 155 7.39 13.71 -8.05
CA GLU A 155 6.15 14.06 -7.34
C GLU A 155 6.23 13.53 -5.90
N VAL A 156 5.87 14.38 -4.94
CA VAL A 156 5.69 14.00 -3.53
C VAL A 156 4.26 14.39 -3.17
N ASN A 157 3.41 13.38 -3.14
CA ASN A 157 1.97 13.57 -3.01
C ASN A 157 1.51 13.18 -1.61
N GLU A 158 0.73 14.05 -0.95
CA GLU A 158 0.02 13.66 0.26
C GLU A 158 -1.15 12.74 -0.11
N VAL A 159 -1.17 11.53 0.46
CA VAL A 159 -2.29 10.60 0.35
C VAL A 159 -3.31 10.98 1.43
N THR A 160 -4.27 11.80 1.07
CA THR A 160 -5.34 12.21 1.98
C THR A 160 -6.23 11.01 2.26
N ALA A 161 -6.32 10.60 3.53
CA ALA A 161 -7.26 9.57 3.93
C ALA A 161 -8.71 10.04 3.68
N VAL A 162 -9.45 9.25 2.96
CA VAL A 162 -10.88 9.48 2.73
C VAL A 162 -11.64 8.67 3.77
N ALA A 163 -12.27 9.37 4.72
CA ALA A 163 -13.01 8.73 5.79
C ALA A 163 -14.30 8.06 5.27
N VAL A 164 -14.72 7.00 5.96
CA VAL A 164 -16.04 6.41 5.77
C VAL A 164 -17.10 7.40 6.26
N THR A 165 -18.19 7.56 5.50
CA THR A 165 -19.34 8.42 5.84
C THR A 165 -20.62 7.63 6.05
N GLY A 166 -20.60 6.31 5.79
CA GLY A 166 -21.75 5.47 6.02
C GLY A 166 -21.56 4.03 5.51
N VAL A 167 -22.43 3.14 5.95
CA VAL A 167 -22.50 1.74 5.53
C VAL A 167 -23.95 1.32 5.28
N THR A 168 -24.18 0.52 4.26
CA THR A 168 -25.47 -0.08 3.93
C THR A 168 -25.29 -1.54 3.55
N VAL A 169 -26.36 -2.34 3.63
CA VAL A 169 -26.36 -3.76 3.24
C VAL A 169 -27.44 -4.04 2.20
N THR A 170 -27.14 -4.88 1.24
CA THR A 170 -28.07 -5.22 0.16
C THR A 170 -28.04 -6.72 -0.15
N PRO A 171 -29.17 -7.45 -0.04
CA PRO A 171 -30.46 -7.01 0.51
C PRO A 171 -30.43 -6.78 2.03
N ALA A 172 -31.35 -6.00 2.57
CA ALA A 172 -31.44 -5.71 4.01
C ALA A 172 -32.09 -6.84 4.81
N THR A 173 -32.80 -7.74 4.16
CA THR A 173 -33.50 -8.87 4.80
C THR A 173 -33.37 -10.14 3.97
N ASN A 174 -33.45 -11.29 4.65
CA ASN A 174 -33.51 -12.60 4.03
C ASN A 174 -34.39 -13.56 4.86
N THR A 175 -35.12 -14.46 4.18
CA THR A 175 -35.93 -15.48 4.80
C THR A 175 -35.64 -16.84 4.14
N GLY A 176 -35.65 -17.93 4.94
CA GLY A 176 -35.49 -19.28 4.41
C GLY A 176 -35.38 -20.34 5.50
N ALA A 177 -35.37 -21.60 5.09
CA ALA A 177 -35.34 -22.74 5.99
C ALA A 177 -33.99 -22.88 6.73
N ALA A 178 -34.02 -23.49 7.89
CA ALA A 178 -32.84 -23.89 8.65
C ALA A 178 -31.90 -24.79 7.81
N GLY A 179 -30.59 -24.65 8.03
CA GLY A 179 -29.54 -25.34 7.27
C GLY A 179 -29.18 -24.67 5.93
N GLY A 180 -29.96 -23.70 5.46
CA GLY A 180 -29.67 -22.98 4.22
C GLY A 180 -28.72 -21.79 4.42
N THR A 181 -28.08 -21.38 3.34
CA THR A 181 -27.20 -20.18 3.29
C THR A 181 -27.78 -19.08 2.42
N SER A 182 -27.36 -17.86 2.64
CA SER A 182 -27.64 -16.71 1.78
C SER A 182 -26.51 -15.72 1.89
N THR A 183 -26.41 -14.81 0.92
CA THR A 183 -25.39 -13.75 0.92
C THR A 183 -26.03 -12.38 0.84
N PHE A 184 -25.35 -11.40 1.38
CA PHE A 184 -25.62 -9.99 1.14
C PHE A 184 -24.31 -9.24 0.95
N THR A 185 -24.39 -8.06 0.32
CA THR A 185 -23.25 -7.19 0.06
C THR A 185 -23.25 -6.03 1.05
N VAL A 186 -22.10 -5.74 1.60
CA VAL A 186 -21.84 -4.52 2.40
C VAL A 186 -21.34 -3.43 1.47
N ASN A 187 -22.02 -2.28 1.49
CA ASN A 187 -21.67 -1.11 0.69
C ASN A 187 -21.21 0.00 1.62
N ILE A 188 -19.95 0.36 1.54
CA ILE A 188 -19.33 1.43 2.32
C ILE A 188 -19.23 2.68 1.46
N THR A 189 -19.59 3.83 2.00
CA THR A 189 -19.56 5.13 1.34
C THR A 189 -18.56 6.05 2.02
N PRO A 190 -17.83 6.87 1.23
CA PRO A 190 -17.76 6.86 -0.24
C PRO A 190 -17.00 5.61 -0.77
N THR A 191 -17.18 5.26 -2.04
CA THR A 191 -16.49 4.13 -2.66
C THR A 191 -14.96 4.28 -2.64
N GLY A 192 -14.47 5.51 -2.55
CA GLY A 192 -13.06 5.87 -2.40
C GLY A 192 -12.56 5.89 -0.95
N ALA A 193 -13.35 5.46 0.06
CA ALA A 193 -12.88 5.42 1.45
C ALA A 193 -11.60 4.60 1.59
N THR A 194 -10.65 5.12 2.38
CA THR A 194 -9.31 4.54 2.51
C THR A 194 -9.33 3.25 3.32
N ASN A 195 -10.07 3.23 4.44
CA ASN A 195 -10.29 2.02 5.24
C ASN A 195 -11.74 1.55 5.07
N LYS A 196 -11.94 0.39 4.44
CA LYS A 196 -13.25 -0.23 4.22
C LYS A 196 -13.44 -1.49 5.06
N ASP A 197 -12.60 -1.71 6.04
CA ASP A 197 -12.70 -2.86 6.91
C ASP A 197 -13.91 -2.75 7.83
N PHE A 198 -14.52 -3.88 8.10
CA PHE A 198 -15.69 -3.97 8.97
C PHE A 198 -15.73 -5.30 9.70
N SER A 199 -16.35 -5.29 10.84
CA SER A 199 -16.67 -6.48 11.63
C SER A 199 -18.10 -6.94 11.40
N VAL A 200 -18.34 -8.24 11.57
CA VAL A 200 -19.65 -8.89 11.41
C VAL A 200 -19.97 -9.67 12.67
N ALA A 201 -21.14 -9.45 13.23
CA ALA A 201 -21.64 -10.19 14.39
C ALA A 201 -23.12 -10.54 14.25
N SER A 202 -23.52 -11.72 14.74
CA SER A 202 -24.93 -12.09 14.88
C SER A 202 -25.44 -11.74 16.27
N THR A 203 -26.66 -11.19 16.37
CA THR A 203 -27.31 -10.95 17.65
C THR A 203 -27.79 -12.23 18.34
N ASP A 204 -28.03 -13.29 17.53
CA ASP A 204 -28.37 -14.62 18.03
C ASP A 204 -27.72 -15.72 17.16
N PRO A 205 -26.51 -16.16 17.51
CA PRO A 205 -25.81 -17.21 16.77
C PRO A 205 -26.51 -18.56 16.78
N THR A 206 -27.47 -18.80 17.70
CA THR A 206 -28.26 -20.02 17.71
C THR A 206 -29.30 -20.04 16.59
N LYS A 207 -29.65 -18.92 16.01
CA LYS A 207 -30.60 -18.76 14.91
C LYS A 207 -29.90 -18.57 13.58
N ALA A 208 -28.88 -17.71 13.53
CA ALA A 208 -28.09 -17.48 12.33
C ALA A 208 -26.65 -17.10 12.69
N THR A 209 -25.69 -17.54 11.88
CA THR A 209 -24.28 -17.12 11.94
C THR A 209 -23.90 -16.41 10.64
N ALA A 210 -22.85 -15.60 10.68
CA ALA A 210 -22.37 -14.91 9.50
C ALA A 210 -20.84 -14.88 9.41
N THR A 211 -20.30 -14.93 8.19
CA THR A 211 -18.88 -14.81 7.88
C THR A 211 -18.68 -13.86 6.71
N ALA A 212 -17.69 -12.98 6.79
CA ALA A 212 -17.36 -12.04 5.73
C ALA A 212 -16.19 -12.56 4.86
N SER A 213 -16.25 -12.28 3.57
CA SER A 213 -15.17 -12.45 2.61
C SER A 213 -15.18 -11.26 1.64
N GLY A 214 -14.24 -10.32 1.81
CA GLY A 214 -14.33 -9.02 1.18
C GLY A 214 -15.66 -8.34 1.56
N ASN A 215 -16.34 -7.75 0.60
CA ASN A 215 -17.61 -7.06 0.82
C ASN A 215 -18.83 -7.98 0.87
N THR A 216 -18.65 -9.29 0.69
CA THR A 216 -19.75 -10.27 0.72
C THR A 216 -19.82 -10.97 2.06
N VAL A 217 -20.98 -10.94 2.67
CA VAL A 217 -21.26 -11.67 3.92
C VAL A 217 -22.14 -12.86 3.62
N THR A 218 -21.68 -14.03 4.03
CA THR A 218 -22.44 -15.28 3.95
C THR A 218 -23.11 -15.55 5.29
N VAL A 219 -24.43 -15.67 5.27
CA VAL A 219 -25.26 -16.03 6.42
C VAL A 219 -25.61 -17.51 6.36
N THR A 220 -25.43 -18.22 7.47
CA THR A 220 -25.88 -19.59 7.64
C THR A 220 -27.05 -19.60 8.63
N ARG A 221 -28.20 -20.12 8.21
CA ARG A 221 -29.39 -20.26 9.03
C ARG A 221 -29.29 -21.54 9.88
N VAL A 222 -29.39 -21.43 11.20
CA VAL A 222 -29.17 -22.52 12.14
C VAL A 222 -30.46 -23.13 12.62
N ALA A 223 -31.38 -22.34 13.19
CA ALA A 223 -32.66 -22.81 13.74
C ALA A 223 -33.75 -21.76 13.55
N ALA A 224 -35.02 -22.18 13.57
CA ALA A 224 -36.18 -21.29 13.41
C ALA A 224 -36.17 -20.12 14.39
N GLY A 225 -36.52 -18.96 13.91
CA GLY A 225 -36.52 -17.68 14.63
C GLY A 225 -35.96 -16.53 13.82
N SER A 226 -35.67 -15.42 14.46
CA SER A 226 -35.08 -14.24 13.80
C SER A 226 -33.79 -13.83 14.49
N ALA A 227 -32.80 -13.39 13.68
CA ALA A 227 -31.56 -12.79 14.15
C ALA A 227 -31.21 -11.58 13.27
N GLN A 228 -30.46 -10.65 13.82
CA GLN A 228 -29.86 -9.56 13.06
C GLN A 228 -28.35 -9.82 12.91
N ILE A 229 -27.85 -9.65 11.70
CA ILE A 229 -26.42 -9.59 11.42
C ILE A 229 -26.03 -8.12 11.45
N VAL A 230 -25.20 -7.77 12.40
CA VAL A 230 -24.72 -6.41 12.63
C VAL A 230 -23.37 -6.24 11.94
N ILE A 231 -23.24 -5.23 11.12
CA ILE A 231 -22.01 -4.78 10.47
C ILE A 231 -21.57 -3.51 11.18
N ASN A 232 -20.32 -3.42 11.57
CA ASN A 232 -19.72 -2.21 12.13
C ASN A 232 -18.43 -1.91 11.38
N THR A 233 -18.32 -0.71 10.77
CA THR A 233 -17.10 -0.28 10.09
C THR A 233 -16.01 0.05 11.10
N GLU A 234 -14.75 -0.24 10.77
CA GLU A 234 -13.60 0.12 11.60
C GLU A 234 -13.34 1.63 11.58
N ASP A 235 -13.49 2.25 10.41
CA ASP A 235 -13.45 3.70 10.28
C ASP A 235 -14.84 4.29 10.49
N GLY A 236 -14.94 5.26 11.40
CA GLY A 236 -16.15 6.01 11.72
C GLY A 236 -17.22 5.26 12.53
N ASN A 237 -17.04 3.97 12.83
CA ASN A 237 -17.97 3.12 13.60
C ASN A 237 -19.43 3.18 13.11
N PHE A 238 -19.64 3.23 11.80
CA PHE A 238 -20.97 3.19 11.20
C PHE A 238 -21.55 1.77 11.29
N VAL A 239 -22.84 1.69 11.62
CA VAL A 239 -23.54 0.43 11.82
C VAL A 239 -24.62 0.22 10.77
N ALA A 240 -24.68 -0.97 10.20
CA ALA A 240 -25.80 -1.45 9.38
C ALA A 240 -26.26 -2.82 9.88
N THR A 241 -27.50 -3.18 9.62
CA THR A 241 -28.08 -4.45 10.03
C THR A 241 -28.75 -5.17 8.86
N HIS A 242 -28.55 -6.48 8.79
CA HIS A 242 -29.27 -7.37 7.90
C HIS A 242 -30.12 -8.32 8.73
N THR A 243 -31.45 -8.35 8.48
CA THR A 243 -32.39 -9.19 9.25
C THR A 243 -32.53 -10.56 8.58
N VAL A 244 -32.33 -11.60 9.36
CA VAL A 244 -32.51 -13.00 8.92
C VAL A 244 -33.71 -13.61 9.63
N THR A 245 -34.65 -14.14 8.85
CA THR A 245 -35.79 -14.92 9.38
C THR A 245 -35.63 -16.38 8.95
N VAL A 246 -35.57 -17.26 9.93
CA VAL A 246 -35.45 -18.72 9.70
C VAL A 246 -36.79 -19.39 9.97
N SER A 247 -37.34 -20.07 8.98
CA SER A 247 -38.61 -20.78 9.06
C SER A 247 -38.42 -22.30 9.18
#